data_a44267d99d1cf6117f409458d0bf7acc
#
_entry.id   a44267d99d1cf6117f409458d0bf7acc
#
_cell.length_a   1.000
_cell.length_b   1.000
_cell.length_c   1.000
_cell.angle_alpha   90.00
_cell.angle_beta   90.00
_cell.angle_gamma   90.00
#
_symmetry.space_group_name_H-M   'P 1'
#
loop_
_entity.id
_entity.type
_entity.pdbx_description
1 polymer ?
#
loop_
_entity_poly.entity_id
_entity_poly.type
_entity_poly.pdbx_seq_one_letter_code
_entity_poly.pdbx_strand_id
1 'polypeptide(L)'
;MGLCPQGHNIVCEFTRNIIYPQDNIVSLWRTQNDVALCANSVVLCTNDVGLRPTILHFVQMYGIINNTSEVIAMKEDKLSDLSMQLSVDILKLTKELRAKHETVISNQIGRSATSVCANIAESKYGHSRADFIVKLEIALKEANETGKWLEMLLKSDYIDEATYKSIDKTCATIRILLIASIKTAKSKL
;
A
#
# COMPACT_ATOMS: atom_id res chain seq x y z
N MET A 1 -31.59 -11.07 -8.29
CA MET A 1 -31.66 -10.42 -9.61
C MET A 1 -32.61 -9.24 -9.50
N GLY A 2 -32.12 -8.04 -9.51
CA GLY A 2 -32.89 -6.80 -9.45
C GLY A 2 -32.71 -6.04 -10.76
N LEU A 3 -33.81 -5.49 -11.30
CA LEU A 3 -33.76 -4.62 -12.49
C LEU A 3 -33.15 -3.28 -12.11
N CYS A 4 -32.30 -2.74 -12.98
CA CYS A 4 -31.73 -1.41 -12.84
C CYS A 4 -32.90 -0.37 -12.82
N PRO A 5 -32.93 0.62 -11.90
CA PRO A 5 -34.04 1.57 -11.77
C PRO A 5 -34.29 2.44 -13.01
N GLN A 6 -33.42 2.44 -14.01
CA GLN A 6 -33.52 3.26 -15.21
C GLN A 6 -33.89 2.51 -16.50
N GLY A 7 -34.45 1.30 -16.41
CA GLY A 7 -35.08 0.65 -17.59
C GLY A 7 -34.12 0.11 -18.64
N HIS A 8 -32.85 -0.01 -18.37
CA HIS A 8 -31.89 -0.71 -19.25
C HIS A 8 -31.86 -2.20 -18.92
N ASN A 9 -32.07 -3.07 -19.93
CA ASN A 9 -32.04 -4.54 -19.84
C ASN A 9 -30.61 -5.06 -19.62
N ILE A 10 -29.99 -4.62 -18.54
CA ILE A 10 -28.65 -5.11 -18.12
C ILE A 10 -28.84 -5.95 -16.87
N VAL A 11 -28.53 -7.24 -16.96
CA VAL A 11 -28.53 -8.15 -15.81
C VAL A 11 -27.28 -7.80 -14.97
N CYS A 12 -27.50 -7.13 -13.87
CA CYS A 12 -26.42 -6.77 -12.91
C CYS A 12 -26.51 -7.71 -11.70
N GLU A 13 -25.38 -8.27 -11.29
CA GLU A 13 -25.28 -8.97 -10.00
C GLU A 13 -24.96 -7.95 -8.89
N PHE A 14 -25.81 -7.90 -7.87
CA PHE A 14 -25.61 -7.08 -6.68
C PHE A 14 -24.46 -7.65 -5.86
N THR A 15 -23.38 -6.89 -5.68
CA THR A 15 -22.19 -7.38 -4.95
C THR A 15 -22.08 -6.87 -3.52
N ARG A 16 -22.52 -5.64 -3.21
CA ARG A 16 -22.48 -5.10 -1.84
C ARG A 16 -23.21 -3.77 -1.69
N ASN A 17 -23.89 -3.57 -0.55
CA ASN A 17 -24.30 -2.24 -0.05
C ASN A 17 -23.24 -1.74 0.92
N ILE A 18 -22.76 -0.51 0.70
CA ILE A 18 -21.93 0.20 1.68
C ILE A 18 -22.80 1.30 2.27
N ILE A 19 -23.10 1.19 3.58
CA ILE A 19 -23.90 2.17 4.31
C ILE A 19 -22.94 3.15 4.98
N TYR A 20 -23.07 4.43 4.67
CA TYR A 20 -22.34 5.51 5.33
C TYR A 20 -23.18 6.17 6.45
N PRO A 21 -22.53 6.79 7.47
CA PRO A 21 -23.21 7.35 8.66
C PRO A 21 -24.19 8.51 8.37
N GLN A 22 -24.40 8.91 7.11
CA GLN A 22 -25.30 10.00 6.71
C GLN A 22 -26.38 9.52 5.72
N ASP A 23 -26.89 8.29 5.87
CA ASP A 23 -27.99 7.71 5.07
C ASP A 23 -27.78 7.66 3.54
N ASN A 24 -26.57 7.80 3.06
CA ASN A 24 -26.24 7.61 1.66
C ASN A 24 -25.91 6.14 1.38
N ILE A 25 -26.84 5.42 0.79
CA ILE A 25 -26.64 4.03 0.37
C ILE A 25 -25.96 4.04 -1.00
N VAL A 26 -24.73 3.55 -1.06
CA VAL A 26 -24.02 3.31 -2.33
C VAL A 26 -24.11 1.82 -2.63
N SER A 27 -24.74 1.47 -3.75
CA SER A 27 -24.87 0.09 -4.21
C SER A 27 -23.85 -0.20 -5.30
N LEU A 28 -23.04 -1.24 -5.11
CA LEU A 28 -22.06 -1.71 -6.09
C LEU A 28 -22.70 -2.85 -6.91
N TRP A 29 -22.77 -2.67 -8.22
CA TRP A 29 -23.29 -3.65 -9.16
C TRP A 29 -22.17 -4.09 -10.11
N ARG A 30 -22.05 -5.39 -10.36
CA ARG A 30 -21.09 -5.94 -11.30
C ARG A 30 -21.80 -6.55 -12.50
N THR A 31 -21.36 -6.17 -13.70
CA THR A 31 -21.69 -6.85 -14.97
C THR A 31 -20.51 -7.70 -15.40
N GLN A 32 -20.66 -8.53 -16.44
CA GLN A 32 -19.57 -9.40 -16.94
C GLN A 32 -18.31 -8.63 -17.34
N ASN A 33 -18.40 -7.34 -17.70
CA ASN A 33 -17.26 -6.52 -18.16
C ASN A 33 -17.16 -5.16 -17.48
N ASP A 34 -18.11 -4.76 -16.62
CA ASP A 34 -18.14 -3.42 -16.04
C ASP A 34 -18.53 -3.44 -14.54
N VAL A 35 -18.03 -2.46 -13.81
CA VAL A 35 -18.45 -2.17 -12.44
C VAL A 35 -19.28 -0.90 -12.44
N ALA A 36 -20.52 -0.96 -11.96
CA ALA A 36 -21.41 0.17 -11.84
C ALA A 36 -21.57 0.60 -10.38
N LEU A 37 -21.39 1.89 -10.10
CA LEU A 37 -21.66 2.53 -8.82
C LEU A 37 -22.97 3.31 -8.90
N CYS A 38 -23.93 2.99 -8.03
CA CYS A 38 -25.16 3.76 -7.89
C CYS A 38 -25.15 4.50 -6.55
N ALA A 39 -25.19 5.83 -6.59
CA ALA A 39 -25.43 6.68 -5.44
C ALA A 39 -26.51 7.69 -5.81
N ASN A 40 -27.57 7.78 -5.00
CA ASN A 40 -28.66 8.77 -5.18
C ASN A 40 -29.18 8.90 -6.62
N SER A 41 -29.50 7.78 -7.28
CA SER A 41 -30.03 7.74 -8.65
C SER A 41 -29.05 8.03 -9.79
N VAL A 42 -27.76 8.14 -9.53
CA VAL A 42 -26.73 8.27 -10.58
C VAL A 42 -25.98 6.95 -10.73
N VAL A 43 -25.99 6.37 -11.92
CA VAL A 43 -25.28 5.13 -12.27
C VAL A 43 -24.03 5.48 -13.07
N LEU A 44 -22.85 5.08 -12.55
CA LEU A 44 -21.58 5.24 -13.23
C LEU A 44 -21.05 3.85 -13.62
N CYS A 45 -20.91 3.60 -14.91
CA CYS A 45 -20.32 2.35 -15.43
C CYS A 45 -18.86 2.58 -15.81
N THR A 46 -17.98 1.67 -15.40
CA THR A 46 -16.54 1.71 -15.74
C THR A 46 -16.09 0.39 -16.32
N ASN A 47 -15.39 0.41 -17.45
CA ASN A 47 -14.69 -0.74 -17.99
C ASN A 47 -13.46 -1.03 -17.15
N ASP A 48 -13.04 -2.28 -17.08
CA ASP A 48 -12.01 -2.87 -16.19
C ASP A 48 -10.60 -2.26 -16.30
N VAL A 49 -10.42 -1.12 -16.95
CA VAL A 49 -9.15 -0.44 -17.20
C VAL A 49 -9.07 0.88 -16.46
N GLY A 50 -9.04 0.80 -15.12
CA GLY A 50 -8.70 1.93 -14.25
C GLY A 50 -9.75 3.04 -14.19
N LEU A 51 -9.98 3.60 -13.01
CA LEU A 51 -10.81 4.78 -12.80
C LEU A 51 -10.27 5.94 -13.64
N ARG A 52 -11.06 6.39 -14.66
CA ARG A 52 -10.68 7.57 -15.43
C ARG A 52 -10.65 8.82 -14.52
N PRO A 53 -9.79 9.80 -14.81
CA PRO A 53 -9.69 11.05 -14.03
C PRO A 53 -11.03 11.76 -13.79
N THR A 54 -11.98 11.62 -14.72
CA THR A 54 -13.34 12.17 -14.64
C THR A 54 -14.18 11.53 -13.53
N ILE A 55 -14.01 10.23 -13.25
CA ILE A 55 -14.75 9.54 -12.18
C ILE A 55 -14.16 9.92 -10.82
N LEU A 56 -12.85 10.05 -10.73
CA LEU A 56 -12.17 10.54 -9.52
C LEU A 56 -12.63 11.96 -9.17
N HIS A 57 -12.78 12.83 -10.17
CA HIS A 57 -13.28 14.19 -10.00
C HIS A 57 -14.76 14.20 -9.57
N PHE A 58 -15.59 13.30 -10.12
CA PHE A 58 -17.01 13.20 -9.78
C PHE A 58 -17.23 12.66 -8.35
N VAL A 59 -16.50 11.64 -7.97
CA VAL A 59 -16.49 11.06 -6.62
C VAL A 59 -16.00 12.09 -5.59
N GLN A 60 -15.07 12.96 -5.97
CA GLN A 60 -14.56 14.06 -5.16
C GLN A 60 -15.57 15.23 -5.05
N MET A 61 -16.30 15.53 -6.14
CA MET A 61 -17.31 16.60 -6.19
C MET A 61 -18.55 16.27 -5.35
N TYR A 62 -18.91 14.99 -5.24
CA TYR A 62 -20.06 14.53 -4.43
C TYR A 62 -19.70 14.15 -2.98
N GLY A 63 -18.47 14.44 -2.53
CA GLY A 63 -18.08 14.20 -1.14
C GLY A 63 -17.97 12.72 -0.75
N ILE A 64 -18.00 11.79 -1.71
CA ILE A 64 -17.88 10.35 -1.48
C ILE A 64 -16.44 9.98 -1.09
N ILE A 65 -15.47 10.78 -1.52
CA ILE A 65 -14.10 10.79 -1.00
C ILE A 65 -13.80 12.23 -0.60
N ASN A 66 -14.06 12.54 0.63
CA ASN A 66 -13.64 13.80 1.24
C ASN A 66 -12.14 13.69 1.48
N ASN A 67 -11.37 14.08 0.48
CA ASN A 67 -9.97 14.47 0.65
C ASN A 67 -8.93 13.50 0.08
N THR A 68 -8.14 14.01 -0.85
CA THR A 68 -6.82 13.48 -1.20
C THR A 68 -5.97 13.18 0.04
N SER A 69 -6.23 13.82 1.17
CA SER A 69 -5.62 13.55 2.47
C SER A 69 -6.00 12.19 3.07
N GLU A 70 -7.25 11.71 2.91
CA GLU A 70 -7.65 10.39 3.43
C GLU A 70 -7.03 9.24 2.63
N VAL A 71 -6.97 9.37 1.31
CA VAL A 71 -6.31 8.36 0.45
C VAL A 71 -4.79 8.35 0.70
N ILE A 72 -4.20 9.50 0.98
CA ILE A 72 -2.78 9.60 1.36
C ILE A 72 -2.58 8.99 2.75
N ALA A 73 -3.44 9.29 3.73
CA ALA A 73 -3.40 8.70 5.06
C ALA A 73 -3.54 7.17 5.04
N MET A 74 -4.48 6.62 4.24
CA MET A 74 -4.63 5.17 4.06
C MET A 74 -3.39 4.51 3.42
N LYS A 75 -2.68 5.21 2.52
CA LYS A 75 -1.41 4.74 1.95
C LYS A 75 -0.26 4.81 2.95
N GLU A 76 -0.23 5.83 3.78
CA GLU A 76 0.78 5.99 4.82
C GLU A 76 0.62 4.95 5.92
N ASP A 77 -0.61 4.63 6.32
CA ASP A 77 -0.88 3.55 7.27
C ASP A 77 -0.43 2.20 6.72
N LYS A 78 -0.74 1.91 5.46
CA LYS A 78 -0.29 0.68 4.81
C LYS A 78 1.24 0.58 4.72
N LEU A 79 1.94 1.68 4.44
CA LEU A 79 3.40 1.70 4.40
C LEU A 79 3.99 1.46 5.80
N SER A 80 3.39 2.06 6.83
CA SER A 80 3.76 1.87 8.22
C SER A 80 3.59 0.40 8.64
N ASP A 81 2.43 -0.19 8.35
CA ASP A 81 2.12 -1.59 8.69
C ASP A 81 3.07 -2.57 7.99
N LEU A 82 3.33 -2.37 6.70
CA LEU A 82 4.27 -3.22 5.95
C LEU A 82 5.70 -3.09 6.47
N SER A 83 6.13 -1.89 6.88
CA SER A 83 7.47 -1.70 7.44
C SER A 83 7.62 -2.33 8.82
N MET A 84 6.58 -2.30 9.63
CA MET A 84 6.53 -3.01 10.91
C MET A 84 6.58 -4.53 10.68
N GLN A 85 5.77 -5.04 9.73
CA GLN A 85 5.77 -6.46 9.38
C GLN A 85 7.14 -6.93 8.90
N LEU A 86 7.78 -6.17 7.98
CA LEU A 86 9.14 -6.46 7.52
C LEU A 86 10.12 -6.53 8.70
N SER A 87 10.08 -5.55 9.60
CA SER A 87 10.97 -5.50 10.76
C SER A 87 10.78 -6.73 11.67
N VAL A 88 9.54 -7.12 11.94
CA VAL A 88 9.22 -8.29 12.76
C VAL A 88 9.72 -9.58 12.10
N ASP A 89 9.50 -9.75 10.80
CA ASP A 89 9.93 -10.96 10.08
C ASP A 89 11.45 -11.06 10.01
N ILE A 90 12.14 -9.94 9.78
CA ILE A 90 13.61 -9.90 9.84
C ILE A 90 14.13 -10.17 11.26
N LEU A 91 13.48 -9.64 12.31
CA LEU A 91 13.91 -9.95 13.69
C LEU A 91 13.73 -11.43 14.06
N LYS A 92 12.71 -12.12 13.51
CA LYS A 92 12.58 -13.57 13.63
C LYS A 92 13.72 -14.28 12.90
N LEU A 93 13.98 -13.89 11.65
CA LEU A 93 15.09 -14.43 10.86
C LEU A 93 16.44 -14.23 11.55
N THR A 94 16.70 -13.07 12.16
CA THR A 94 17.96 -12.83 12.88
C THR A 94 18.17 -13.78 14.06
N LYS A 95 17.11 -14.25 14.72
CA LYS A 95 17.22 -15.26 15.77
C LYS A 95 17.66 -16.61 15.21
N GLU A 96 17.13 -17.01 14.06
CA GLU A 96 17.49 -18.25 13.38
C GLU A 96 18.93 -18.21 12.87
N LEU A 97 19.36 -17.08 12.28
CA LEU A 97 20.72 -16.87 11.80
C LEU A 97 21.74 -16.94 12.94
N ARG A 98 21.44 -16.33 14.08
CA ARG A 98 22.29 -16.40 15.28
C ARG A 98 22.40 -17.82 15.84
N ALA A 99 21.33 -18.60 15.79
CA ALA A 99 21.38 -20.02 16.16
C ALA A 99 22.29 -20.83 15.23
N LYS A 100 22.44 -20.40 13.97
CA LYS A 100 23.40 -20.95 12.99
C LYS A 100 24.80 -20.30 13.08
N HIS A 101 25.07 -19.52 14.12
CA HIS A 101 26.33 -18.77 14.33
C HIS A 101 26.61 -17.69 13.26
N GLU A 102 25.63 -17.33 12.42
CA GLU A 102 25.75 -16.22 11.49
C GLU A 102 25.39 -14.91 12.23
N THR A 103 26.39 -14.06 12.47
CA THR A 103 26.24 -12.83 13.23
C THR A 103 26.47 -11.56 12.40
N VAL A 104 27.25 -11.66 11.32
CA VAL A 104 27.65 -10.51 10.51
C VAL A 104 26.46 -9.97 9.74
N ILE A 105 25.84 -10.80 8.89
CA ILE A 105 24.68 -10.40 8.08
C ILE A 105 23.45 -10.24 8.98
N SER A 106 23.28 -11.09 9.99
CA SER A 106 22.21 -10.99 10.99
C SER A 106 22.13 -9.59 11.61
N ASN A 107 23.27 -9.01 12.02
CA ASN A 107 23.31 -7.68 12.59
C ASN A 107 22.98 -6.59 11.54
N GLN A 108 23.51 -6.71 10.34
CA GLN A 108 23.29 -5.73 9.28
C GLN A 108 21.82 -5.70 8.80
N ILE A 109 21.24 -6.87 8.50
CA ILE A 109 19.86 -6.96 8.05
C ILE A 109 18.86 -6.53 9.12
N GLY A 110 19.14 -6.88 10.39
CA GLY A 110 18.32 -6.44 11.52
C GLY A 110 18.31 -4.92 11.64
N ARG A 111 19.49 -4.28 11.51
CA ARG A 111 19.63 -2.83 11.57
C ARG A 111 18.94 -2.13 10.40
N SER A 112 19.18 -2.59 9.17
CA SER A 112 18.58 -1.95 7.99
C SER A 112 17.04 -2.07 8.00
N ALA A 113 16.48 -3.24 8.30
CA ALA A 113 15.03 -3.42 8.34
C ALA A 113 14.34 -2.58 9.43
N THR A 114 14.93 -2.50 10.64
CA THR A 114 14.39 -1.65 11.70
C THR A 114 14.56 -0.16 11.38
N SER A 115 15.62 0.22 10.66
CA SER A 115 15.84 1.58 10.17
C SER A 115 14.77 2.01 9.14
N VAL A 116 14.31 1.09 8.27
CA VAL A 116 13.16 1.36 7.37
C VAL A 116 11.95 1.80 8.19
N CYS A 117 11.55 0.99 9.18
CA CYS A 117 10.40 1.27 10.02
C CYS A 117 10.54 2.58 10.80
N ALA A 118 11.69 2.81 11.41
CA ALA A 118 11.97 4.02 12.18
C ALA A 118 11.87 5.29 11.33
N ASN A 119 12.51 5.32 10.15
CA ASN A 119 12.48 6.49 9.29
C ASN A 119 11.09 6.77 8.70
N ILE A 120 10.28 5.74 8.40
CA ILE A 120 8.88 5.91 8.00
C ILE A 120 8.06 6.50 9.16
N ALA A 121 8.26 6.04 10.38
CA ALA A 121 7.59 6.60 11.56
C ALA A 121 8.00 8.05 11.80
N GLU A 122 9.30 8.36 11.76
CA GLU A 122 9.84 9.70 11.95
C GLU A 122 9.38 10.68 10.86
N SER A 123 9.19 10.22 9.63
CA SER A 123 8.72 11.08 8.54
C SER A 123 7.39 11.76 8.84
N LYS A 124 6.50 11.09 9.59
CA LYS A 124 5.19 11.64 9.99
C LYS A 124 5.30 12.85 10.94
N TYR A 125 6.43 12.98 11.61
CA TYR A 125 6.71 14.07 12.58
C TYR A 125 7.73 15.07 12.06
N GLY A 126 8.05 15.03 10.76
CA GLY A 126 9.00 15.95 10.13
C GLY A 126 8.57 17.42 10.26
N HIS A 127 9.54 18.30 10.57
CA HIS A 127 9.29 19.74 10.74
C HIS A 127 8.92 20.45 9.42
N SER A 128 9.24 19.85 8.28
CA SER A 128 8.98 20.41 6.95
C SER A 128 8.74 19.30 5.93
N ARG A 129 8.18 19.67 4.77
CA ARG A 129 8.04 18.75 3.65
C ARG A 129 9.40 18.24 3.15
N ALA A 130 10.43 19.04 3.20
CA ALA A 130 11.77 18.63 2.85
C ALA A 130 12.29 17.56 3.81
N ASP A 131 12.08 17.72 5.10
CA ASP A 131 12.44 16.74 6.12
C ASP A 131 11.66 15.42 5.94
N PHE A 132 10.34 15.49 5.69
CA PHE A 132 9.53 14.34 5.33
C PHE A 132 10.14 13.54 4.15
N ILE A 133 10.52 14.24 3.07
CA ILE A 133 11.13 13.61 1.89
C ILE A 133 12.46 12.96 2.25
N VAL A 134 13.33 13.65 2.99
CA VAL A 134 14.64 13.12 3.41
C VAL A 134 14.46 11.82 4.21
N LYS A 135 13.52 11.77 5.16
CA LYS A 135 13.24 10.56 5.94
C LYS A 135 12.78 9.40 5.07
N LEU A 136 11.90 9.64 4.08
CA LEU A 136 11.48 8.61 3.15
C LEU A 136 12.61 8.14 2.22
N GLU A 137 13.52 9.04 1.81
CA GLU A 137 14.69 8.68 1.01
C GLU A 137 15.66 7.80 1.79
N ILE A 138 15.86 8.10 3.09
CA ILE A 138 16.66 7.25 3.98
C ILE A 138 15.98 5.87 4.10
N ALA A 139 14.67 5.82 4.36
CA ALA A 139 13.94 4.55 4.44
C ALA A 139 14.07 3.72 3.14
N LEU A 140 14.02 4.36 1.97
CA LEU A 140 14.20 3.70 0.69
C LEU A 140 15.60 3.10 0.53
N LYS A 141 16.64 3.83 0.96
CA LYS A 141 18.02 3.34 0.96
C LYS A 141 18.18 2.11 1.86
N GLU A 142 17.64 2.16 3.08
CA GLU A 142 17.67 1.03 4.01
C GLU A 142 16.88 -0.19 3.51
N ALA A 143 15.73 0.03 2.84
CA ALA A 143 14.97 -1.04 2.22
C ALA A 143 15.74 -1.72 1.06
N ASN A 144 16.51 -0.96 0.28
CA ASN A 144 17.39 -1.54 -0.73
C ASN A 144 18.54 -2.34 -0.11
N GLU A 145 19.10 -1.84 1.00
CA GLU A 145 20.14 -2.55 1.76
C GLU A 145 19.59 -3.87 2.31
N THR A 146 18.41 -3.85 2.93
CA THR A 146 17.72 -5.07 3.43
C THR A 146 17.54 -6.11 2.33
N GLY A 147 17.08 -5.71 1.13
CA GLY A 147 16.95 -6.62 -0.01
C GLY A 147 18.28 -7.23 -0.45
N LYS A 148 19.38 -6.48 -0.37
CA LYS A 148 20.72 -7.00 -0.69
C LYS A 148 21.22 -8.02 0.34
N TRP A 149 20.97 -7.79 1.60
CA TRP A 149 21.29 -8.77 2.65
C TRP A 149 20.45 -10.06 2.50
N LEU A 150 19.16 -9.96 2.15
CA LEU A 150 18.30 -11.12 1.85
C LEU A 150 18.86 -11.94 0.67
N GLU A 151 19.24 -11.27 -0.42
CA GLU A 151 19.82 -11.92 -1.60
C GLU A 151 21.14 -12.65 -1.22
N MET A 152 21.95 -12.04 -0.37
CA MET A 152 23.21 -12.62 0.10
C MET A 152 22.96 -13.86 0.97
N LEU A 153 22.00 -13.82 1.87
CA LEU A 153 21.60 -14.96 2.71
C LEU A 153 21.09 -16.15 1.87
N LEU A 154 20.32 -15.88 0.81
CA LEU A 154 19.88 -16.92 -0.12
C LEU A 154 21.06 -17.55 -0.85
N LYS A 155 21.96 -16.73 -1.42
CA LYS A 155 23.13 -17.22 -2.16
C LYS A 155 24.16 -17.95 -1.29
N SER A 156 24.10 -17.74 0.02
CA SER A 156 24.97 -18.41 0.98
C SER A 156 24.28 -19.58 1.71
N ASP A 157 23.11 -20.01 1.20
CA ASP A 157 22.32 -21.16 1.72
C ASP A 157 21.90 -21.03 3.19
N TYR A 158 21.88 -19.81 3.74
CA TYR A 158 21.38 -19.57 5.10
C TYR A 158 19.86 -19.59 5.19
N ILE A 159 19.18 -19.22 4.08
CA ILE A 159 17.71 -19.24 3.94
C ILE A 159 17.31 -19.95 2.66
N ASP A 160 16.12 -20.52 2.64
CA ASP A 160 15.55 -21.14 1.45
C ASP A 160 14.86 -20.11 0.55
N GLU A 161 14.52 -20.54 -0.67
CA GLU A 161 13.88 -19.69 -1.66
C GLU A 161 12.47 -19.24 -1.24
N ALA A 162 11.75 -20.07 -0.47
CA ALA A 162 10.41 -19.75 0.00
C ALA A 162 10.45 -18.61 1.02
N THR A 163 11.35 -18.67 1.99
CA THR A 163 11.61 -17.63 2.98
C THR A 163 12.04 -16.33 2.29
N TYR A 164 13.00 -16.42 1.36
CA TYR A 164 13.46 -15.27 0.58
C TYR A 164 12.30 -14.59 -0.14
N LYS A 165 11.51 -15.33 -0.95
CA LYS A 165 10.39 -14.78 -1.72
C LYS A 165 9.33 -14.12 -0.85
N SER A 166 9.04 -14.72 0.31
CA SER A 166 8.06 -14.18 1.25
C SER A 166 8.46 -12.81 1.77
N ILE A 167 9.71 -12.67 2.23
CA ILE A 167 10.21 -11.43 2.84
C ILE A 167 10.51 -10.38 1.76
N ASP A 168 11.15 -10.78 0.63
CA ASP A 168 11.48 -9.84 -0.45
C ASP A 168 10.24 -9.24 -1.11
N LYS A 169 9.12 -9.98 -1.21
CA LYS A 169 7.85 -9.44 -1.68
C LYS A 169 7.38 -8.24 -0.85
N THR A 170 7.48 -8.33 0.47
CA THR A 170 7.13 -7.23 1.39
C THR A 170 8.11 -6.07 1.21
N CYS A 171 9.41 -6.36 1.17
CA CYS A 171 10.46 -5.37 0.95
C CYS A 171 10.32 -4.65 -0.39
N ALA A 172 10.02 -5.37 -1.48
CA ALA A 172 9.77 -4.79 -2.81
C ALA A 172 8.53 -3.89 -2.82
N THR A 173 7.44 -4.30 -2.14
CA THR A 173 6.23 -3.50 -2.01
C THR A 173 6.51 -2.18 -1.27
N ILE A 174 7.28 -2.22 -0.19
CA ILE A 174 7.70 -1.02 0.55
C ILE A 174 8.50 -0.08 -0.35
N ARG A 175 9.46 -0.58 -1.13
CA ARG A 175 10.25 0.23 -2.08
C ARG A 175 9.37 0.94 -3.10
N ILE A 176 8.39 0.24 -3.68
CA ILE A 176 7.44 0.84 -4.65
C ILE A 176 6.62 1.95 -4.00
N LEU A 177 6.10 1.72 -2.79
CA LEU A 177 5.30 2.72 -2.06
C LEU A 177 6.15 3.94 -1.68
N LEU A 178 7.39 3.74 -1.21
CA LEU A 178 8.32 4.83 -0.89
C LEU A 178 8.63 5.69 -2.11
N ILE A 179 8.95 5.07 -3.27
CA ILE A 179 9.22 5.80 -4.52
C ILE A 179 8.01 6.64 -4.92
N ALA A 180 6.80 6.06 -4.86
CA ALA A 180 5.56 6.78 -5.20
C ALA A 180 5.30 7.95 -4.24
N SER A 181 5.51 7.76 -2.94
CA SER A 181 5.31 8.79 -1.91
C SER A 181 6.31 9.94 -2.08
N ILE A 182 7.59 9.62 -2.28
CA ILE A 182 8.66 10.62 -2.54
C ILE A 182 8.35 11.44 -3.79
N LYS A 183 7.97 10.76 -4.90
CA LYS A 183 7.60 11.44 -6.15
C LYS A 183 6.44 12.41 -5.95
N THR A 184 5.39 11.97 -5.26
CA THR A 184 4.21 12.81 -4.95
C THR A 184 4.58 13.97 -4.02
N ALA A 185 5.43 13.76 -3.03
CA ALA A 185 5.86 14.81 -2.13
C ALA A 185 6.71 15.88 -2.85
N LYS A 186 7.63 15.45 -3.75
CA LYS A 186 8.47 16.36 -4.55
C LYS A 186 7.66 17.19 -5.55
N SER A 187 6.59 16.64 -6.15
CA SER A 187 5.77 17.39 -7.12
C SER A 187 4.94 18.52 -6.50
N LYS A 188 4.90 18.60 -5.18
CA LYS A 188 4.18 19.63 -4.42
C LYS A 188 5.13 20.63 -3.73
N LEU A 189 6.45 20.55 -3.97
CA LEU A 189 7.44 21.55 -3.58
C LEU A 189 7.47 22.67 -4.59
#